data_a35cfcdaa441cf966cc1e6f32d9a4633
#
_entry.id   a35cfcdaa441cf966cc1e6f32d9a4633
#
_cell.length_a   1.000
_cell.length_b   1.000
_cell.length_c   1.000
_cell.angle_alpha   90.00
_cell.angle_beta   90.00
_cell.angle_gamma   90.00
#
_symmetry.space_group_name_H-M   'P 1'
#
loop_
_entity.id
_entity.type
_entity.pdbx_description
1 polymer ?
#
loop_
_entity_poly.entity_id
_entity_poly.type
_entity_poly.pdbx_seq_one_letter_code
_entity_poly.pdbx_strand_id
1 'polypeptide(L)'
;MKYIKRHAEATVNTLSEMFGAILVAGPRQVGKTTMLQRITEGMNYATLDDLIVRAAAQEQSGTFFKDNPPPVFVDEIQKAPELFSQIKMLIDREHKKGQFFMCGSQQFQMMKGVSESLSGRIGLVTLLGFSLRERYGVSNDTPFLPTDEYFDERKKQLANIPYEDVWKIIHRGSMPELCENPDFDWQMFYGAYVRTYIERDVRDLSEIGDTVKFTRFMTAAAASTGQLVNLASMARDVGISQPTAERWLSILVASNIVYLLKPYSNNITKRAVKTPKLYFLDTGLAAYLTRWNTPDVLKNGAMAGAFFESFVISEVIKSYYNKGIVEPPLYFYRDKDMNEIDLVIEENGTLYPLEMKKHADPQKKDMDAFDLLDKIPGTNRGPGGVICLYDRLITLKGNDRVIPINYL
;
A
#
# COMPACT_ATOMS: atom_id res chain seq x y z
N MET A 1 12.20 -22.11 -0.49
CA MET A 1 11.62 -21.01 0.32
C MET A 1 10.36 -21.48 1.00
N LYS A 2 10.13 -21.11 2.27
CA LYS A 2 8.89 -21.40 2.99
C LYS A 2 7.91 -20.27 2.66
N TYR A 3 6.77 -20.61 2.06
CA TYR A 3 5.76 -19.61 1.75
C TYR A 3 5.23 -18.91 3.01
N ILE A 4 5.23 -17.59 3.01
CA ILE A 4 4.60 -16.76 4.04
C ILE A 4 3.17 -16.49 3.60
N LYS A 5 2.19 -16.94 4.39
CA LYS A 5 0.77 -16.77 4.11
C LYS A 5 0.40 -15.29 4.09
N ARG A 6 -0.32 -14.86 3.05
CA ARG A 6 -0.80 -13.49 2.91
C ARG A 6 -2.17 -13.33 3.57
N HIS A 7 -2.38 -12.22 4.28
CA HIS A 7 -3.70 -11.91 4.84
C HIS A 7 -4.74 -11.69 3.74
N ALA A 8 -4.33 -11.12 2.61
CA ALA A 8 -5.19 -10.91 1.46
C ALA A 8 -5.79 -12.20 0.86
N GLU A 9 -5.24 -13.40 1.17
CA GLU A 9 -5.80 -14.67 0.68
C GLU A 9 -7.25 -14.89 1.14
N ALA A 10 -7.54 -14.56 2.40
CA ALA A 10 -8.91 -14.67 2.94
C ALA A 10 -9.88 -13.75 2.19
N THR A 11 -9.44 -12.54 1.90
CA THR A 11 -10.22 -11.55 1.14
C THR A 11 -10.45 -12.00 -0.30
N VAL A 12 -9.42 -12.53 -0.98
CA VAL A 12 -9.57 -13.08 -2.34
C VAL A 12 -10.60 -14.21 -2.35
N ASN A 13 -10.56 -15.12 -1.39
CA ASN A 13 -11.54 -16.21 -1.28
C ASN A 13 -12.96 -15.67 -1.06
N THR A 14 -13.16 -14.73 -0.12
CA THR A 14 -14.46 -14.10 0.10
C THR A 14 -14.99 -13.41 -1.16
N LEU A 15 -14.15 -12.64 -1.84
CA LEU A 15 -14.54 -11.97 -3.08
C LEU A 15 -14.84 -12.95 -4.21
N SER A 16 -14.20 -14.11 -4.25
CA SER A 16 -14.48 -15.15 -5.25
C SER A 16 -15.87 -15.79 -5.10
N GLU A 17 -16.44 -15.75 -3.91
CA GLU A 17 -17.82 -16.17 -3.66
C GLU A 17 -18.85 -15.10 -4.07
N MET A 18 -18.43 -13.83 -4.17
CA MET A 18 -19.28 -12.68 -4.46
C MET A 18 -19.25 -12.26 -5.93
N PHE A 19 -18.09 -12.32 -6.57
CA PHE A 19 -17.83 -11.80 -7.92
C PHE A 19 -17.43 -12.90 -8.90
N GLY A 20 -17.75 -12.69 -10.19
CA GLY A 20 -17.33 -13.58 -11.27
C GLY A 20 -15.83 -13.49 -11.56
N ALA A 21 -15.25 -12.31 -11.35
CA ALA A 21 -13.83 -12.04 -11.55
C ALA A 21 -13.16 -11.42 -10.31
N ILE A 22 -11.90 -11.71 -10.08
CA ILE A 22 -11.06 -11.14 -9.03
C ILE A 22 -9.78 -10.60 -9.66
N LEU A 23 -9.40 -9.37 -9.33
CA LEU A 23 -8.15 -8.75 -9.76
C LEU A 23 -7.29 -8.40 -8.54
N VAL A 24 -6.09 -8.97 -8.51
CA VAL A 24 -5.06 -8.60 -7.54
C VAL A 24 -4.06 -7.65 -8.20
N ALA A 25 -4.11 -6.40 -7.81
CA ALA A 25 -3.20 -5.35 -8.27
C ALA A 25 -2.14 -5.02 -7.21
N GLY A 26 -1.07 -4.34 -7.60
CA GLY A 26 -0.03 -3.89 -6.66
C GLY A 26 1.35 -3.82 -7.31
N PRO A 27 2.36 -3.29 -6.58
CA PRO A 27 3.71 -3.14 -7.11
C PRO A 27 4.32 -4.44 -7.64
N ARG A 28 5.39 -4.32 -8.41
CA ARG A 28 6.17 -5.50 -8.83
C ARG A 28 6.79 -6.20 -7.63
N GLN A 29 7.01 -7.51 -7.78
CA GLN A 29 7.73 -8.35 -6.81
C GLN A 29 7.11 -8.45 -5.39
N VAL A 30 5.84 -8.06 -5.22
CA VAL A 30 5.11 -8.21 -3.93
C VAL A 30 4.46 -9.58 -3.75
N GLY A 31 4.62 -10.50 -4.71
CA GLY A 31 4.14 -11.89 -4.61
C GLY A 31 2.71 -12.12 -5.08
N LYS A 32 2.15 -11.29 -5.99
CA LYS A 32 0.79 -11.44 -6.55
C LYS A 32 0.57 -12.80 -7.21
N THR A 33 1.43 -13.13 -8.18
CA THR A 33 1.38 -14.39 -8.92
C THR A 33 1.53 -15.59 -7.99
N THR A 34 2.51 -15.55 -7.06
CA THR A 34 2.74 -16.62 -6.09
C THR A 34 1.52 -16.86 -5.19
N MET A 35 0.89 -15.81 -4.71
CA MET A 35 -0.32 -15.91 -3.87
C MET A 35 -1.48 -16.49 -4.68
N LEU A 36 -1.74 -15.99 -5.90
CA LEU A 36 -2.84 -16.48 -6.72
C LEU A 36 -2.63 -17.91 -7.19
N GLN A 37 -1.41 -18.33 -7.56
CA GLN A 37 -1.12 -19.71 -7.92
C GLN A 37 -1.48 -20.69 -6.80
N ARG A 38 -1.32 -20.29 -5.53
CA ARG A 38 -1.73 -21.13 -4.39
C ARG A 38 -3.25 -21.18 -4.21
N ILE A 39 -3.91 -20.02 -4.36
CA ILE A 39 -5.38 -19.94 -4.21
C ILE A 39 -6.07 -20.70 -5.34
N THR A 40 -5.49 -20.66 -6.54
CA THR A 40 -6.07 -21.26 -7.75
C THR A 40 -5.45 -22.61 -8.11
N GLU A 41 -4.87 -23.31 -7.13
CA GLU A 41 -4.30 -24.66 -7.34
C GLU A 41 -5.37 -25.60 -7.92
N GLY A 42 -5.03 -26.25 -9.04
CA GLY A 42 -5.96 -27.11 -9.77
C GLY A 42 -6.86 -26.41 -10.80
N MET A 43 -6.80 -25.08 -10.92
CA MET A 43 -7.46 -24.33 -11.98
C MET A 43 -6.55 -24.20 -13.22
N ASN A 44 -7.13 -23.79 -14.35
CA ASN A 44 -6.35 -23.45 -15.52
C ASN A 44 -5.48 -22.20 -15.26
N TYR A 45 -4.29 -22.16 -15.86
CA TYR A 45 -3.35 -21.06 -15.72
C TYR A 45 -2.82 -20.59 -17.08
N ALA A 46 -2.90 -19.30 -17.34
CA ALA A 46 -2.37 -18.68 -18.55
C ALA A 46 -1.54 -17.44 -18.15
N THR A 47 -0.27 -17.41 -18.54
CA THR A 47 0.56 -16.20 -18.35
C THR A 47 0.74 -15.46 -19.66
N LEU A 48 0.47 -14.17 -19.65
CA LEU A 48 0.69 -13.30 -20.80
C LEU A 48 2.15 -12.81 -20.90
N ASP A 49 3.05 -13.34 -20.07
CA ASP A 49 4.49 -13.24 -20.27
C ASP A 49 4.96 -14.13 -21.42
N ASP A 50 4.28 -15.27 -21.64
CA ASP A 50 4.48 -16.09 -22.82
C ASP A 50 3.98 -15.36 -24.07
N LEU A 51 4.87 -15.21 -25.07
CA LEU A 51 4.59 -14.47 -26.30
C LEU A 51 3.50 -15.12 -27.15
N ILE A 52 3.43 -16.46 -27.17
CA ILE A 52 2.44 -17.20 -27.97
C ILE A 52 1.07 -17.05 -27.31
N VAL A 53 0.98 -17.24 -26.00
CA VAL A 53 -0.25 -17.08 -25.22
C VAL A 53 -0.76 -15.65 -25.33
N ARG A 54 0.14 -14.66 -25.25
CA ARG A 54 -0.20 -13.25 -25.42
C ARG A 54 -0.75 -12.93 -26.81
N ALA A 55 -0.08 -13.40 -27.87
CA ALA A 55 -0.56 -13.20 -29.24
C ALA A 55 -1.97 -13.79 -29.44
N ALA A 56 -2.21 -15.00 -28.94
CA ALA A 56 -3.54 -15.62 -28.97
C ALA A 56 -4.57 -14.79 -28.19
N ALA A 57 -4.22 -14.25 -27.02
CA ALA A 57 -5.10 -13.42 -26.22
C ALA A 57 -5.47 -12.09 -26.91
N GLN A 58 -4.52 -11.46 -27.62
CA GLN A 58 -4.71 -10.20 -28.32
C GLN A 58 -5.44 -10.38 -29.65
N GLU A 59 -5.00 -11.33 -30.49
CA GLU A 59 -5.51 -11.51 -31.84
C GLU A 59 -6.79 -12.34 -31.89
N GLN A 60 -6.96 -13.28 -30.95
CA GLN A 60 -8.06 -14.24 -30.91
C GLN A 60 -8.79 -14.24 -29.55
N SER A 61 -8.97 -13.08 -28.94
CA SER A 61 -9.59 -12.92 -27.62
C SER A 61 -10.94 -13.64 -27.49
N GLY A 62 -11.73 -13.70 -28.57
CA GLY A 62 -13.02 -14.39 -28.62
C GLY A 62 -12.97 -15.91 -28.43
N THR A 63 -11.84 -16.55 -28.71
CA THR A 63 -11.63 -17.99 -28.55
C THR A 63 -10.67 -18.36 -27.46
N PHE A 64 -9.93 -17.41 -26.90
CA PHE A 64 -8.90 -17.62 -25.87
C PHE A 64 -9.38 -18.48 -24.69
N PHE A 65 -10.63 -18.24 -24.22
CA PHE A 65 -11.21 -18.99 -23.12
C PHE A 65 -11.80 -20.37 -23.51
N LYS A 66 -11.72 -20.77 -24.79
CA LYS A 66 -11.98 -22.16 -25.19
C LYS A 66 -10.77 -23.05 -24.89
N ASP A 67 -9.57 -22.48 -25.09
CA ASP A 67 -8.30 -23.16 -24.84
C ASP A 67 -7.89 -23.03 -23.34
N ASN A 68 -8.37 -21.99 -22.66
CA ASN A 68 -8.16 -21.71 -21.26
C ASN A 68 -9.49 -21.58 -20.52
N PRO A 69 -10.27 -22.67 -20.38
CA PRO A 69 -11.63 -22.60 -19.82
C PRO A 69 -11.65 -22.20 -18.34
N PRO A 70 -12.67 -21.40 -17.91
CA PRO A 70 -12.86 -21.08 -16.51
C PRO A 70 -13.21 -22.32 -15.65
N PRO A 71 -12.80 -22.38 -14.36
CA PRO A 71 -12.07 -21.36 -13.65
C PRO A 71 -10.61 -21.24 -14.10
N VAL A 72 -10.14 -20.00 -14.29
CA VAL A 72 -8.81 -19.73 -14.84
C VAL A 72 -8.11 -18.56 -14.13
N PHE A 73 -6.80 -18.71 -13.92
CA PHE A 73 -5.93 -17.62 -13.51
C PHE A 73 -5.15 -17.07 -14.71
N VAL A 74 -5.38 -15.80 -15.05
CA VAL A 74 -4.66 -15.06 -16.09
C VAL A 74 -3.67 -14.10 -15.46
N ASP A 75 -2.39 -14.38 -15.64
CA ASP A 75 -1.29 -13.56 -15.11
C ASP A 75 -0.88 -12.47 -16.10
N GLU A 76 -0.53 -11.28 -15.57
CA GLU A 76 -0.13 -10.08 -16.33
C GLU A 76 -1.22 -9.62 -17.33
N ILE A 77 -2.49 -9.62 -16.88
CA ILE A 77 -3.70 -9.34 -17.70
C ILE A 77 -3.63 -8.01 -18.46
N GLN A 78 -2.86 -7.01 -17.99
CA GLN A 78 -2.70 -5.72 -18.68
C GLN A 78 -2.07 -5.84 -20.07
N LYS A 79 -1.44 -6.97 -20.39
CA LYS A 79 -0.82 -7.21 -21.70
C LYS A 79 -1.84 -7.59 -22.80
N ALA A 80 -3.08 -7.94 -22.41
CA ALA A 80 -4.17 -8.21 -23.33
C ALA A 80 -5.50 -7.65 -22.77
N PRO A 81 -5.68 -6.32 -22.78
CA PRO A 81 -6.89 -5.68 -22.24
C PRO A 81 -8.18 -6.08 -22.97
N GLU A 82 -8.08 -6.61 -24.18
CA GLU A 82 -9.19 -7.15 -24.97
C GLU A 82 -9.93 -8.26 -24.23
N LEU A 83 -9.23 -9.02 -23.34
CA LEU A 83 -9.82 -10.09 -22.55
C LEU A 83 -10.87 -9.59 -21.55
N PHE A 84 -10.80 -8.34 -21.08
CA PHE A 84 -11.80 -7.82 -20.14
C PHE A 84 -13.22 -7.86 -20.74
N SER A 85 -13.36 -7.56 -22.03
CA SER A 85 -14.67 -7.63 -22.71
C SER A 85 -15.16 -9.06 -22.84
N GLN A 86 -14.29 -10.04 -23.09
CA GLN A 86 -14.63 -11.45 -23.15
C GLN A 86 -15.02 -12.00 -21.78
N ILE A 87 -14.26 -11.65 -20.73
CA ILE A 87 -14.57 -12.00 -19.34
C ILE A 87 -15.96 -11.49 -18.96
N LYS A 88 -16.28 -10.23 -19.29
CA LYS A 88 -17.62 -9.67 -19.07
C LYS A 88 -18.70 -10.51 -19.71
N MET A 89 -18.55 -10.83 -21.01
CA MET A 89 -19.53 -11.63 -21.76
C MET A 89 -19.76 -13.00 -21.11
N LEU A 90 -18.68 -13.66 -20.68
CA LEU A 90 -18.75 -14.97 -20.06
C LEU A 90 -19.46 -14.92 -18.70
N ILE A 91 -19.12 -13.91 -17.86
CA ILE A 91 -19.78 -13.71 -16.57
C ILE A 91 -21.27 -13.43 -16.75
N ASP A 92 -21.64 -12.56 -17.69
CA ASP A 92 -23.03 -12.18 -17.97
C ASP A 92 -23.86 -13.35 -18.54
N ARG A 93 -23.21 -14.28 -19.25
CA ARG A 93 -23.85 -15.48 -19.79
C ARG A 93 -24.03 -16.58 -18.76
N GLU A 94 -23.02 -16.84 -17.94
CA GLU A 94 -22.99 -18.02 -17.07
C GLU A 94 -23.43 -17.73 -15.65
N HIS A 95 -23.35 -16.47 -15.20
CA HIS A 95 -23.69 -16.01 -13.85
C HIS A 95 -22.95 -16.75 -12.72
N LYS A 96 -21.82 -17.40 -13.04
CA LYS A 96 -20.99 -18.13 -12.07
C LYS A 96 -20.00 -17.19 -11.37
N LYS A 97 -19.71 -17.46 -10.09
CA LYS A 97 -18.75 -16.75 -9.26
C LYS A 97 -17.39 -17.45 -9.27
N GLY A 98 -16.31 -16.71 -8.97
CA GLY A 98 -14.96 -17.29 -8.84
C GLY A 98 -14.43 -17.91 -10.13
N GLN A 99 -14.78 -17.37 -11.30
CA GLN A 99 -14.39 -17.96 -12.58
C GLN A 99 -13.08 -17.40 -13.14
N PHE A 100 -12.78 -16.13 -12.83
CA PHE A 100 -11.62 -15.47 -13.40
C PHE A 100 -10.78 -14.85 -12.29
N PHE A 101 -9.56 -15.31 -12.13
CA PHE A 101 -8.56 -14.72 -11.27
C PHE A 101 -7.53 -14.03 -12.15
N MET A 102 -7.18 -12.80 -11.81
CA MET A 102 -6.27 -11.99 -12.62
C MET A 102 -5.27 -11.27 -11.73
N CYS A 103 -4.06 -11.07 -12.22
CA CYS A 103 -3.14 -10.13 -11.59
C CYS A 103 -2.37 -9.31 -12.62
N GLY A 104 -1.80 -8.22 -12.13
CA GLY A 104 -0.94 -7.36 -12.92
C GLY A 104 -0.30 -6.25 -12.09
N SER A 105 0.76 -5.67 -12.62
CA SER A 105 1.53 -4.62 -11.95
C SER A 105 1.17 -3.20 -12.40
N GLN A 106 0.56 -3.04 -13.57
CA GLN A 106 0.20 -1.73 -14.15
C GLN A 106 -1.25 -1.37 -13.82
N GLN A 107 -1.48 -0.96 -12.56
CA GLN A 107 -2.83 -0.70 -12.05
C GLN A 107 -3.61 0.32 -12.89
N PHE A 108 -2.97 1.37 -13.40
CA PHE A 108 -3.65 2.40 -14.19
C PHE A 108 -4.28 1.84 -15.49
N GLN A 109 -3.54 1.02 -16.24
CA GLN A 109 -4.06 0.41 -17.48
C GLN A 109 -5.16 -0.61 -17.17
N MET A 110 -4.97 -1.41 -16.13
CA MET A 110 -5.97 -2.39 -15.70
C MET A 110 -7.26 -1.72 -15.24
N MET A 111 -7.18 -0.66 -14.44
CA MET A 111 -8.37 0.05 -13.94
C MET A 111 -9.18 0.71 -15.04
N LYS A 112 -8.53 1.17 -16.13
CA LYS A 112 -9.26 1.67 -17.30
C LYS A 112 -10.09 0.55 -17.93
N GLY A 113 -9.50 -0.60 -18.22
CA GLY A 113 -10.21 -1.76 -18.78
C GLY A 113 -11.30 -2.31 -17.84
N VAL A 114 -11.03 -2.34 -16.53
CA VAL A 114 -11.99 -2.77 -15.51
C VAL A 114 -13.19 -1.83 -15.45
N SER A 115 -12.98 -0.50 -15.39
CA SER A 115 -14.08 0.47 -15.31
C SER A 115 -14.97 0.46 -16.54
N GLU A 116 -14.40 0.24 -17.72
CA GLU A 116 -15.15 0.17 -18.98
C GLU A 116 -15.92 -1.14 -19.16
N SER A 117 -15.38 -2.26 -18.66
CA SER A 117 -15.93 -3.59 -18.98
C SER A 117 -16.48 -4.36 -17.80
N LEU A 118 -15.85 -4.32 -16.62
CA LEU A 118 -16.14 -5.23 -15.49
C LEU A 118 -16.79 -4.55 -14.28
N SER A 119 -17.26 -3.32 -14.42
CA SER A 119 -17.93 -2.60 -13.31
C SER A 119 -19.07 -3.46 -12.69
N GLY A 120 -19.03 -3.63 -11.36
CA GLY A 120 -20.00 -4.45 -10.60
C GLY A 120 -19.83 -5.98 -10.72
N ARG A 121 -18.83 -6.47 -11.49
CA ARG A 121 -18.59 -7.92 -11.74
C ARG A 121 -17.27 -8.41 -11.16
N ILE A 122 -16.45 -7.52 -10.65
CA ILE A 122 -15.07 -7.78 -10.25
C ILE A 122 -14.81 -7.36 -8.80
N GLY A 123 -14.16 -8.24 -8.05
CA GLY A 123 -13.56 -7.93 -6.75
C GLY A 123 -12.13 -7.43 -6.94
N LEU A 124 -11.76 -6.36 -6.24
CA LEU A 124 -10.45 -5.73 -6.34
C LEU A 124 -9.67 -5.93 -5.04
N VAL A 125 -8.42 -6.37 -5.13
CA VAL A 125 -7.49 -6.48 -4.00
C VAL A 125 -6.19 -5.79 -4.33
N THR A 126 -5.75 -4.87 -3.48
CA THR A 126 -4.44 -4.24 -3.58
C THR A 126 -3.46 -4.99 -2.68
N LEU A 127 -2.45 -5.63 -3.27
CA LEU A 127 -1.41 -6.34 -2.55
C LEU A 127 -0.14 -5.49 -2.50
N LEU A 128 0.34 -5.20 -1.29
CA LEU A 128 1.62 -4.55 -1.03
C LEU A 128 2.68 -5.55 -0.59
N GLY A 129 3.87 -5.08 -0.23
CA GLY A 129 4.88 -5.91 0.45
C GLY A 129 4.35 -6.52 1.74
N PHE A 130 5.12 -7.40 2.38
CA PHE A 130 4.69 -8.03 3.63
C PHE A 130 4.40 -7.00 4.72
N SER A 131 3.28 -7.20 5.43
CA SER A 131 3.05 -6.51 6.71
C SER A 131 3.89 -7.14 7.82
N LEU A 132 4.07 -6.43 8.93
CA LEU A 132 4.69 -7.00 10.13
C LEU A 132 3.99 -8.29 10.58
N ARG A 133 2.67 -8.31 10.55
CA ARG A 133 1.87 -9.47 10.93
C ARG A 133 2.19 -10.68 10.07
N GLU A 134 2.18 -10.52 8.75
CA GLU A 134 2.52 -11.58 7.80
C GLU A 134 3.95 -12.07 8.01
N ARG A 135 4.90 -11.15 8.15
CA ARG A 135 6.32 -11.44 8.36
C ARG A 135 6.58 -12.25 9.64
N TYR A 136 5.83 -11.99 10.70
CA TYR A 136 5.97 -12.69 11.99
C TYR A 136 4.92 -13.79 12.21
N GLY A 137 4.15 -14.17 11.18
CA GLY A 137 3.21 -15.27 11.22
C GLY A 137 1.99 -15.02 12.11
N VAL A 138 1.63 -13.76 12.35
CA VAL A 138 0.41 -13.39 13.07
C VAL A 138 -0.79 -13.61 12.16
N SER A 139 -1.76 -14.40 12.58
CA SER A 139 -2.93 -14.73 11.75
C SER A 139 -4.07 -13.72 11.84
N ASN A 140 -4.07 -12.83 12.84
CA ASN A 140 -5.07 -11.77 12.95
C ASN A 140 -4.91 -10.77 11.80
N ASP A 141 -5.96 -10.61 11.01
CA ASP A 141 -6.02 -9.76 9.82
C ASP A 141 -7.01 -8.59 9.96
N THR A 142 -7.51 -8.31 11.17
CA THR A 142 -8.41 -7.18 11.46
C THR A 142 -7.70 -5.86 11.13
N PRO A 143 -8.32 -4.91 10.40
CA PRO A 143 -7.75 -3.60 10.17
C PRO A 143 -7.39 -2.89 11.48
N PHE A 144 -6.29 -2.15 11.46
CA PHE A 144 -5.85 -1.43 12.65
C PHE A 144 -6.85 -0.35 13.04
N LEU A 145 -7.32 -0.41 14.29
CA LEU A 145 -8.13 0.62 14.94
C LEU A 145 -7.77 0.67 16.42
N PRO A 146 -7.51 1.84 17.05
CA PRO A 146 -7.01 1.91 18.43
C PRO A 146 -8.14 1.75 19.47
N THR A 147 -8.93 0.66 19.39
CA THR A 147 -10.02 0.33 20.32
C THR A 147 -9.62 -0.79 21.28
N ASP A 148 -10.35 -0.92 22.37
CA ASP A 148 -10.12 -1.96 23.36
C ASP A 148 -10.30 -3.35 22.76
N GLU A 149 -11.33 -3.53 21.94
CA GLU A 149 -11.62 -4.78 21.25
C GLU A 149 -10.45 -5.20 20.34
N TYR A 150 -9.91 -4.26 19.58
CA TYR A 150 -8.76 -4.52 18.73
C TYR A 150 -7.53 -4.93 19.57
N PHE A 151 -7.23 -4.19 20.64
CA PHE A 151 -6.07 -4.51 21.47
C PHE A 151 -6.22 -5.84 22.22
N ASP A 152 -7.42 -6.19 22.67
CA ASP A 152 -7.68 -7.46 23.33
C ASP A 152 -7.54 -8.67 22.39
N GLU A 153 -7.95 -8.50 21.13
CA GLU A 153 -7.66 -9.51 20.10
C GLU A 153 -6.17 -9.62 19.79
N ARG A 154 -5.48 -8.49 19.63
CA ARG A 154 -4.06 -8.44 19.31
C ARG A 154 -3.19 -9.01 20.42
N LYS A 155 -3.52 -8.80 21.70
CA LYS A 155 -2.80 -9.39 22.84
C LYS A 155 -2.67 -10.91 22.75
N LYS A 156 -3.61 -11.59 22.11
CA LYS A 156 -3.59 -13.06 21.94
C LYS A 156 -2.55 -13.52 20.93
N GLN A 157 -2.11 -12.65 20.03
CA GLN A 157 -1.23 -12.95 18.91
C GLN A 157 -0.29 -11.77 18.61
N LEU A 158 0.52 -11.37 19.59
CA LEU A 158 1.52 -10.33 19.35
C LEU A 158 2.73 -10.87 18.61
N ALA A 159 3.21 -10.11 17.63
CA ALA A 159 4.51 -10.35 17.04
C ALA A 159 5.63 -10.08 18.07
N ASN A 160 6.54 -11.04 18.23
CA ASN A 160 7.73 -10.82 19.03
C ASN A 160 8.78 -10.11 18.19
N ILE A 161 8.72 -8.77 18.17
CA ILE A 161 9.65 -7.93 17.40
C ILE A 161 10.63 -7.30 18.40
N PRO A 162 11.92 -7.66 18.36
CA PRO A 162 12.93 -6.96 19.13
C PRO A 162 13.01 -5.49 18.67
N TYR A 163 12.97 -4.54 19.60
CA TYR A 163 12.96 -3.10 19.26
C TYR A 163 14.22 -2.64 18.50
N GLU A 164 15.36 -3.26 18.77
CA GLU A 164 16.59 -3.07 18.02
C GLU A 164 16.48 -3.47 16.54
N ASP A 165 15.56 -4.39 16.22
CA ASP A 165 15.34 -4.84 14.85
C ASP A 165 14.39 -3.95 14.05
N VAL A 166 13.60 -3.09 14.71
CA VAL A 166 12.65 -2.21 14.02
C VAL A 166 13.34 -1.35 12.97
N TRP A 167 14.50 -0.77 13.28
CA TRP A 167 15.23 0.03 12.32
C TRP A 167 15.86 -0.78 11.18
N LYS A 168 16.21 -2.04 11.43
CA LYS A 168 16.62 -2.97 10.37
C LYS A 168 15.43 -3.28 9.43
N ILE A 169 14.22 -3.46 10.01
CA ILE A 169 13.00 -3.69 9.25
C ILE A 169 12.65 -2.46 8.40
N ILE A 170 12.65 -1.26 8.98
CA ILE A 170 12.39 0.00 8.28
C ILE A 170 13.37 0.21 7.13
N HIS A 171 14.66 0.00 7.38
CA HIS A 171 15.71 0.18 6.39
C HIS A 171 15.62 -0.85 5.26
N ARG A 172 15.35 -2.12 5.58
CA ARG A 172 15.33 -3.20 4.59
C ARG A 172 14.03 -3.22 3.77
N GLY A 173 12.93 -2.66 4.30
CA GLY A 173 11.63 -2.60 3.64
C GLY A 173 10.83 -3.90 3.79
N SER A 174 9.80 -4.01 2.96
CA SER A 174 8.76 -5.03 3.07
C SER A 174 8.68 -5.98 1.85
N MET A 175 9.62 -5.87 0.91
CA MET A 175 9.64 -6.73 -0.28
C MET A 175 9.86 -8.20 0.10
N PRO A 176 9.05 -9.15 -0.42
CA PRO A 176 9.11 -10.56 -0.06
C PRO A 176 10.52 -11.16 -0.12
N GLU A 177 11.23 -10.98 -1.23
CA GLU A 177 12.57 -11.51 -1.42
C GLU A 177 13.55 -11.05 -0.32
N LEU A 178 13.47 -9.78 0.08
CA LEU A 178 14.32 -9.24 1.14
C LEU A 178 13.90 -9.72 2.53
N CYS A 179 12.62 -10.04 2.73
CA CYS A 179 12.11 -10.56 3.99
C CYS A 179 12.45 -12.04 4.18
N GLU A 180 12.40 -12.84 3.11
CA GLU A 180 12.63 -14.28 3.14
C GLU A 180 14.12 -14.64 3.07
N ASN A 181 14.94 -13.80 2.45
CA ASN A 181 16.36 -14.03 2.25
C ASN A 181 17.20 -12.90 2.90
N PRO A 182 17.58 -13.04 4.17
CA PRO A 182 18.37 -12.04 4.90
C PRO A 182 19.73 -11.74 4.26
N ASP A 183 20.32 -12.70 3.55
CA ASP A 183 21.63 -12.56 2.92
C ASP A 183 21.58 -11.86 1.56
N PHE A 184 20.38 -11.63 1.01
CA PHE A 184 20.23 -10.91 -0.26
C PHE A 184 20.71 -9.47 -0.11
N ASP A 185 21.61 -9.05 -0.99
CA ASP A 185 22.15 -7.68 -0.96
C ASP A 185 21.03 -6.66 -1.25
N TRP A 186 20.75 -5.84 -0.25
CA TRP A 186 19.68 -4.84 -0.27
C TRP A 186 19.90 -3.77 -1.36
N GLN A 187 21.14 -3.32 -1.57
CA GLN A 187 21.45 -2.31 -2.58
C GLN A 187 21.30 -2.87 -4.00
N MET A 188 21.78 -4.11 -4.20
CA MET A 188 21.61 -4.80 -5.48
C MET A 188 20.14 -5.00 -5.82
N PHE A 189 19.34 -5.41 -4.82
CA PHE A 189 17.91 -5.63 -5.02
C PHE A 189 17.19 -4.35 -5.46
N TYR A 190 17.28 -3.27 -4.68
CA TYR A 190 16.60 -2.03 -5.04
C TYR A 190 17.19 -1.33 -6.27
N GLY A 191 18.49 -1.49 -6.52
CA GLY A 191 19.11 -1.02 -7.76
C GLY A 191 18.52 -1.67 -9.00
N ALA A 192 18.38 -3.00 -8.98
CA ALA A 192 17.71 -3.75 -10.05
C ALA A 192 16.21 -3.41 -10.13
N TYR A 193 15.53 -3.31 -8.98
CA TYR A 193 14.11 -2.96 -8.90
C TYR A 193 13.82 -1.60 -9.56
N VAL A 194 14.53 -0.54 -9.17
CA VAL A 194 14.35 0.82 -9.72
C VAL A 194 14.60 0.82 -11.23
N ARG A 195 15.68 0.18 -11.68
CA ARG A 195 16.03 0.11 -13.10
C ARG A 195 14.95 -0.61 -13.92
N THR A 196 14.51 -1.78 -13.47
CA THR A 196 13.51 -2.57 -14.19
C THR A 196 12.12 -1.94 -14.14
N TYR A 197 11.74 -1.30 -13.01
CA TYR A 197 10.50 -0.54 -12.89
C TYR A 197 10.46 0.62 -13.87
N ILE A 198 11.53 1.43 -13.93
CA ILE A 198 11.60 2.56 -14.85
C ILE A 198 11.58 2.10 -16.30
N GLU A 199 12.33 1.05 -16.64
CA GLU A 199 12.45 0.57 -18.03
C GLU A 199 11.15 -0.03 -18.55
N ARG A 200 10.32 -0.66 -17.71
CA ARG A 200 9.10 -1.35 -18.14
C ARG A 200 7.83 -0.57 -17.88
N ASP A 201 7.58 -0.19 -16.62
CA ASP A 201 6.26 0.33 -16.24
C ASP A 201 6.12 1.81 -16.58
N VAL A 202 7.21 2.56 -16.43
CA VAL A 202 7.19 4.02 -16.62
C VAL A 202 7.24 4.38 -18.10
N ARG A 203 8.01 3.68 -18.91
CA ARG A 203 8.04 3.88 -20.36
C ARG A 203 6.71 3.56 -21.03
N ASP A 204 6.05 2.48 -20.57
CA ASP A 204 4.79 2.05 -21.15
C ASP A 204 3.62 2.98 -20.78
N LEU A 205 3.68 3.63 -19.59
CA LEU A 205 2.60 4.48 -19.06
C LEU A 205 2.69 5.94 -19.52
N SER A 206 3.86 6.38 -19.90
CA SER A 206 4.07 7.73 -20.38
C SER A 206 5.25 7.73 -21.34
N GLU A 207 5.18 8.50 -22.39
CA GLU A 207 6.31 8.79 -23.27
C GLU A 207 7.40 9.55 -22.49
N ILE A 208 7.91 8.96 -21.39
CA ILE A 208 8.98 9.55 -20.60
C ILE A 208 10.27 9.42 -21.39
N GLY A 209 10.60 10.47 -22.13
CA GLY A 209 11.86 10.55 -22.87
C GLY A 209 13.10 10.62 -21.98
N ASP A 210 12.99 11.01 -20.70
CA ASP A 210 14.11 11.25 -19.80
C ASP A 210 14.02 10.43 -18.51
N THR A 211 14.51 9.20 -18.58
CA THR A 211 14.54 8.26 -17.45
C THR A 211 15.46 8.72 -16.32
N VAL A 212 16.49 9.52 -16.61
CA VAL A 212 17.40 10.08 -15.61
C VAL A 212 16.66 11.10 -14.74
N LYS A 213 15.90 12.00 -15.37
CA LYS A 213 15.09 12.96 -14.62
C LYS A 213 13.98 12.28 -13.82
N PHE A 214 13.38 11.20 -14.36
CA PHE A 214 12.39 10.44 -13.60
C PHE A 214 12.99 9.80 -12.34
N THR A 215 14.20 9.23 -12.42
CA THR A 215 14.90 8.69 -11.25
C THR A 215 15.19 9.79 -10.22
N ARG A 216 15.60 10.98 -10.67
CA ARG A 216 15.78 12.14 -9.79
C ARG A 216 14.46 12.58 -9.14
N PHE A 217 13.36 12.52 -9.88
CA PHE A 217 12.03 12.80 -9.34
C PHE A 217 11.61 11.80 -8.27
N MET A 218 11.84 10.49 -8.49
CA MET A 218 11.62 9.48 -7.45
C MET A 218 12.44 9.74 -6.20
N THR A 219 13.71 10.17 -6.37
CA THR A 219 14.57 10.54 -5.24
C THR A 219 14.03 11.76 -4.49
N ALA A 220 13.59 12.80 -5.20
CA ALA A 220 12.98 13.99 -4.59
C ALA A 220 11.67 13.65 -3.85
N ALA A 221 10.84 12.77 -4.44
CA ALA A 221 9.64 12.27 -3.79
C ALA A 221 9.98 11.45 -2.52
N ALA A 222 11.01 10.58 -2.56
CA ALA A 222 11.44 9.81 -1.40
C ALA A 222 11.99 10.71 -0.27
N ALA A 223 12.72 11.76 -0.62
CA ALA A 223 13.21 12.76 0.33
C ALA A 223 12.06 13.59 0.94
N SER A 224 10.88 13.59 0.34
CA SER A 224 9.67 14.29 0.81
C SER A 224 8.68 13.37 1.54
N THR A 225 9.06 12.12 1.83
CA THR A 225 8.18 11.20 2.59
C THR A 225 7.84 11.80 3.96
N GLY A 226 6.59 11.68 4.40
CA GLY A 226 6.08 12.29 5.63
C GLY A 226 5.81 13.81 5.53
N GLN A 227 5.95 14.42 4.35
CA GLN A 227 5.78 15.88 4.17
C GLN A 227 4.60 16.21 3.25
N LEU A 228 4.09 17.43 3.37
CA LEU A 228 3.11 17.97 2.42
C LEU A 228 3.71 18.02 1.01
N VAL A 229 2.93 17.58 0.02
CA VAL A 229 3.36 17.59 -1.38
C VAL A 229 3.66 19.02 -1.86
N ASN A 230 4.86 19.27 -2.32
CA ASN A 230 5.26 20.53 -2.96
C ASN A 230 5.77 20.25 -4.38
N LEU A 231 4.83 20.12 -5.33
CA LEU A 231 5.15 19.83 -6.73
C LEU A 231 6.05 20.90 -7.38
N ALA A 232 5.88 22.17 -7.01
CA ALA A 232 6.71 23.24 -7.57
C ALA A 232 8.18 23.11 -7.13
N SER A 233 8.43 22.74 -5.86
CA SER A 233 9.79 22.48 -5.38
C SER A 233 10.39 21.26 -6.06
N MET A 234 9.65 20.13 -6.07
CA MET A 234 10.12 18.89 -6.72
C MET A 234 10.45 19.11 -8.20
N ALA A 235 9.60 19.85 -8.92
CA ALA A 235 9.81 20.16 -10.34
C ALA A 235 11.07 20.98 -10.55
N ARG A 236 11.29 22.03 -9.74
CA ARG A 236 12.49 22.88 -9.80
C ARG A 236 13.76 22.10 -9.52
N ASP A 237 13.76 21.25 -8.47
CA ASP A 237 14.95 20.50 -8.03
C ASP A 237 15.37 19.44 -9.06
N VAL A 238 14.43 18.95 -9.86
CA VAL A 238 14.65 17.96 -10.93
C VAL A 238 14.91 18.62 -12.30
N GLY A 239 14.51 19.88 -12.48
CA GLY A 239 14.60 20.57 -13.76
C GLY A 239 13.53 20.11 -14.76
N ILE A 240 12.28 20.00 -14.30
CA ILE A 240 11.10 19.64 -15.10
C ILE A 240 9.97 20.67 -14.89
N SER A 241 8.94 20.63 -15.73
CA SER A 241 7.74 21.45 -15.53
C SER A 241 6.86 20.89 -14.41
N GLN A 242 6.08 21.75 -13.74
CA GLN A 242 5.15 21.33 -12.71
C GLN A 242 4.08 20.35 -13.24
N PRO A 243 3.49 20.50 -14.44
CA PRO A 243 2.60 19.50 -15.01
C PRO A 243 3.26 18.14 -15.22
N THR A 244 4.58 18.13 -15.57
CA THR A 244 5.34 16.89 -15.67
C THR A 244 5.51 16.23 -14.30
N ALA A 245 5.82 17.01 -13.25
CA ALA A 245 5.94 16.51 -11.88
C ALA A 245 4.60 15.92 -11.38
N GLU A 246 3.48 16.58 -11.67
CA GLU A 246 2.13 16.10 -11.33
C GLU A 246 1.83 14.76 -12.01
N ARG A 247 2.07 14.66 -13.32
CA ARG A 247 1.91 13.41 -14.07
C ARG A 247 2.81 12.29 -13.50
N TRP A 248 4.05 12.58 -13.18
CA TRP A 248 4.97 11.59 -12.63
C TRP A 248 4.58 11.15 -11.21
N LEU A 249 4.10 12.08 -10.38
CA LEU A 249 3.56 11.72 -9.06
C LEU A 249 2.33 10.81 -9.21
N SER A 250 1.44 11.11 -10.15
CA SER A 250 0.27 10.26 -10.43
C SER A 250 0.66 8.82 -10.84
N ILE A 251 1.76 8.65 -11.57
CA ILE A 251 2.30 7.33 -11.91
C ILE A 251 2.79 6.60 -10.66
N LEU A 252 3.53 7.27 -9.77
CA LEU A 252 4.00 6.66 -8.51
C LEU A 252 2.84 6.24 -7.60
N VAL A 253 1.78 7.05 -7.54
CA VAL A 253 0.56 6.74 -6.80
C VAL A 253 -0.18 5.55 -7.42
N ALA A 254 -0.41 5.58 -8.73
CA ALA A 254 -1.10 4.51 -9.45
C ALA A 254 -0.34 3.17 -9.43
N SER A 255 0.98 3.21 -9.24
CA SER A 255 1.82 2.01 -9.08
C SER A 255 1.95 1.54 -7.63
N ASN A 256 1.25 2.17 -6.68
CA ASN A 256 1.37 1.91 -5.24
C ASN A 256 2.83 1.99 -4.70
N ILE A 257 3.65 2.84 -5.29
CA ILE A 257 4.97 3.22 -4.75
C ILE A 257 4.80 4.28 -3.66
N VAL A 258 3.87 5.20 -3.89
CA VAL A 258 3.55 6.34 -3.03
C VAL A 258 2.07 6.32 -2.67
N TYR A 259 1.77 6.68 -1.44
CA TYR A 259 0.43 6.98 -0.95
C TYR A 259 0.31 8.47 -0.63
N LEU A 260 -0.82 9.07 -0.99
CA LEU A 260 -1.15 10.45 -0.67
C LEU A 260 -2.20 10.48 0.44
N LEU A 261 -1.76 10.72 1.67
CA LEU A 261 -2.64 10.87 2.82
C LEU A 261 -3.31 12.25 2.78
N LYS A 262 -4.63 12.25 2.67
CA LYS A 262 -5.44 13.48 2.57
C LYS A 262 -5.63 14.12 3.94
N PRO A 263 -5.78 15.44 4.04
CA PRO A 263 -6.15 16.08 5.29
C PRO A 263 -7.61 15.81 5.65
N TYR A 264 -7.88 15.60 6.93
CA TYR A 264 -9.26 15.53 7.42
C TYR A 264 -9.95 16.91 7.34
N SER A 265 -11.19 16.91 6.94
CA SER A 265 -12.08 18.07 6.99
C SER A 265 -13.53 17.58 6.98
N ASN A 266 -14.43 18.16 7.79
CA ASN A 266 -15.86 17.87 7.73
C ASN A 266 -16.48 18.16 6.35
N ASN A 267 -15.90 19.07 5.60
CA ASN A 267 -16.32 19.36 4.25
C ASN A 267 -15.57 18.46 3.26
N ILE A 268 -16.29 17.48 2.66
CA ILE A 268 -15.74 16.50 1.72
C ILE A 268 -15.03 17.18 0.54
N THR A 269 -15.60 18.27 0.01
CA THR A 269 -14.97 19.04 -1.08
C THR A 269 -13.63 19.63 -0.65
N LYS A 270 -13.52 20.11 0.60
CA LYS A 270 -12.26 20.63 1.14
C LYS A 270 -11.22 19.53 1.37
N ARG A 271 -11.64 18.29 1.68
CA ARG A 271 -10.72 17.12 1.74
C ARG A 271 -10.06 16.86 0.40
N ALA A 272 -10.80 17.01 -0.70
CA ALA A 272 -10.31 16.72 -2.04
C ALA A 272 -9.33 17.78 -2.58
N VAL A 273 -9.44 19.03 -2.11
CA VAL A 273 -8.69 20.18 -2.68
C VAL A 273 -7.43 20.54 -1.88
N LYS A 274 -7.35 20.15 -0.61
CA LYS A 274 -6.19 20.47 0.24
C LYS A 274 -4.98 19.58 -0.08
N THR A 275 -3.79 20.15 0.10
CA THR A 275 -2.51 19.47 -0.14
C THR A 275 -2.34 18.23 0.74
N PRO A 276 -2.13 17.03 0.16
CA PRO A 276 -1.89 15.80 0.92
C PRO A 276 -0.45 15.72 1.43
N LYS A 277 -0.21 14.84 2.42
CA LYS A 277 1.13 14.34 2.75
C LYS A 277 1.50 13.15 1.84
N LEU A 278 2.78 13.04 1.50
CA LEU A 278 3.33 11.96 0.68
C LEU A 278 4.01 10.91 1.54
N TYR A 279 3.69 9.64 1.32
CA TYR A 279 4.35 8.52 1.99
C TYR A 279 4.79 7.46 0.99
N PHE A 280 6.05 7.04 1.07
CA PHE A 280 6.49 5.81 0.40
C PHE A 280 5.93 4.60 1.12
N LEU A 281 5.30 3.69 0.37
CA LEU A 281 4.69 2.47 0.93
C LEU A 281 5.72 1.38 1.25
N ASP A 282 6.90 1.48 0.66
CA ASP A 282 8.05 0.65 1.03
C ASP A 282 9.20 1.55 1.50
N THR A 283 9.51 1.47 2.78
CA THR A 283 10.55 2.30 3.42
C THR A 283 11.96 1.91 2.98
N GLY A 284 12.17 0.65 2.56
CA GLY A 284 13.44 0.20 2.03
C GLY A 284 13.77 0.82 0.67
N LEU A 285 12.76 0.94 -0.20
CA LEU A 285 12.90 1.66 -1.47
C LEU A 285 13.22 3.15 -1.22
N ALA A 286 12.52 3.79 -0.26
CA ALA A 286 12.79 5.17 0.11
C ALA A 286 14.22 5.34 0.65
N ALA A 287 14.68 4.43 1.51
CA ALA A 287 16.03 4.45 2.05
C ALA A 287 17.11 4.29 0.96
N TYR A 288 16.86 3.40 -0.01
CA TYR A 288 17.75 3.22 -1.17
C TYR A 288 17.85 4.50 -2.01
N LEU A 289 16.71 5.09 -2.37
CA LEU A 289 16.66 6.31 -3.20
C LEU A 289 17.31 7.51 -2.51
N THR A 290 17.19 7.62 -1.19
CA THR A 290 17.76 8.72 -0.39
C THR A 290 19.14 8.40 0.19
N ARG A 291 19.72 7.24 -0.15
CA ARG A 291 21.07 6.80 0.22
C ARG A 291 21.32 6.68 1.73
N TRP A 292 20.32 6.27 2.49
CA TRP A 292 20.51 5.84 3.87
C TRP A 292 21.07 4.42 3.88
N ASN A 293 22.40 4.27 3.83
CA ASN A 293 23.05 3.00 3.50
C ASN A 293 23.03 1.96 4.63
N THR A 294 22.76 2.35 5.85
CA THR A 294 22.64 1.41 6.98
C THR A 294 21.51 1.79 7.92
N PRO A 295 20.94 0.82 8.67
CA PRO A 295 19.91 1.08 9.67
C PRO A 295 20.32 2.13 10.71
N ASP A 296 21.58 2.10 11.17
CA ASP A 296 22.08 3.02 12.19
C ASP A 296 22.21 4.46 11.66
N VAL A 297 22.65 4.61 10.41
CA VAL A 297 22.73 5.94 9.77
C VAL A 297 21.31 6.50 9.58
N LEU A 298 20.33 5.67 9.18
CA LEU A 298 18.95 6.08 9.05
C LEU A 298 18.34 6.46 10.41
N LYS A 299 18.49 5.62 11.43
CA LYS A 299 17.97 5.82 12.80
C LYS A 299 18.39 7.15 13.40
N ASN A 300 19.66 7.54 13.17
CA ASN A 300 20.25 8.75 13.72
C ASN A 300 20.20 9.94 12.74
N GLY A 301 19.71 9.73 11.53
CA GLY A 301 19.64 10.74 10.48
C GLY A 301 18.47 11.71 10.64
N ALA A 302 18.55 12.82 9.91
CA ALA A 302 17.53 13.87 9.93
C ALA A 302 16.14 13.38 9.50
N MET A 303 16.05 12.34 8.67
CA MET A 303 14.80 11.79 8.18
C MET A 303 14.23 10.65 9.06
N ALA A 304 14.88 10.31 10.18
CA ALA A 304 14.47 9.17 11.00
C ALA A 304 12.99 9.25 11.46
N GLY A 305 12.50 10.44 11.83
CA GLY A 305 11.08 10.65 12.18
C GLY A 305 10.15 10.33 11.02
N ALA A 306 10.43 10.90 9.84
CA ALA A 306 9.64 10.70 8.63
C ALA A 306 9.63 9.23 8.16
N PHE A 307 10.75 8.50 8.32
CA PHE A 307 10.80 7.07 7.99
C PHE A 307 10.01 6.22 8.98
N PHE A 308 10.07 6.54 10.27
CA PHE A 308 9.26 5.86 11.28
C PHE A 308 7.77 6.08 11.04
N GLU A 309 7.36 7.32 10.80
CA GLU A 309 5.99 7.70 10.43
C GLU A 309 5.53 6.98 9.16
N SER A 310 6.35 7.00 8.09
CA SER A 310 6.03 6.30 6.83
C SER A 310 5.87 4.79 7.03
N PHE A 311 6.69 4.18 7.87
CA PHE A 311 6.58 2.77 8.20
C PHE A 311 5.26 2.45 8.91
N VAL A 312 4.89 3.22 9.94
CA VAL A 312 3.62 3.02 10.68
C VAL A 312 2.43 3.23 9.75
N ILE A 313 2.41 4.31 8.96
CA ILE A 313 1.36 4.58 7.98
C ILE A 313 1.24 3.43 6.98
N SER A 314 2.36 2.92 6.46
CA SER A 314 2.37 1.78 5.54
C SER A 314 1.77 0.52 6.18
N GLU A 315 2.11 0.20 7.44
CA GLU A 315 1.56 -0.96 8.15
C GLU A 315 0.04 -0.83 8.37
N VAL A 316 -0.41 0.37 8.74
CA VAL A 316 -1.85 0.64 8.87
C VAL A 316 -2.55 0.47 7.51
N ILE A 317 -2.04 1.06 6.43
CA ILE A 317 -2.62 0.92 5.07
C ILE A 317 -2.69 -0.56 4.65
N LYS A 318 -1.62 -1.34 4.87
CA LYS A 318 -1.59 -2.77 4.56
C LYS A 318 -2.71 -3.54 5.27
N SER A 319 -3.04 -3.18 6.53
CA SER A 319 -4.11 -3.83 7.28
C SER A 319 -5.48 -3.63 6.62
N TYR A 320 -5.74 -2.46 6.04
CA TYR A 320 -6.97 -2.14 5.31
C TYR A 320 -6.98 -2.79 3.92
N TYR A 321 -5.89 -2.68 3.16
CA TYR A 321 -5.80 -3.26 1.81
C TYR A 321 -5.93 -4.78 1.83
N ASN A 322 -5.35 -5.45 2.82
CA ASN A 322 -5.49 -6.89 3.00
C ASN A 322 -6.95 -7.33 3.25
N LYS A 323 -7.82 -6.42 3.71
CA LYS A 323 -9.27 -6.64 3.84
C LYS A 323 -10.08 -6.18 2.60
N GLY A 324 -9.41 -5.79 1.52
CA GLY A 324 -10.07 -5.35 0.29
C GLY A 324 -10.66 -3.94 0.39
N ILE A 325 -10.30 -3.16 1.41
CA ILE A 325 -10.73 -1.76 1.54
C ILE A 325 -9.85 -0.90 0.65
N VAL A 326 -10.34 -0.58 -0.55
CA VAL A 326 -9.58 0.12 -1.60
C VAL A 326 -9.25 1.57 -1.21
N GLU A 327 -10.16 2.24 -0.51
CA GLU A 327 -9.97 3.59 0.02
C GLU A 327 -10.05 3.56 1.55
N PRO A 328 -8.93 3.30 2.24
CA PRO A 328 -8.91 3.32 3.70
C PRO A 328 -9.33 4.70 4.24
N PRO A 329 -10.13 4.76 5.32
CA PRO A 329 -10.63 6.01 5.89
C PRO A 329 -9.55 6.70 6.73
N LEU A 330 -8.41 6.96 6.12
CA LEU A 330 -7.19 7.47 6.75
C LEU A 330 -6.95 8.92 6.31
N TYR A 331 -6.65 9.77 7.28
CA TYR A 331 -6.41 11.19 7.10
C TYR A 331 -5.30 11.66 8.04
N PHE A 332 -4.67 12.81 7.77
CA PHE A 332 -3.99 13.59 8.79
C PHE A 332 -4.85 14.80 9.15
N TYR A 333 -4.63 15.41 10.31
CA TYR A 333 -5.28 16.64 10.68
C TYR A 333 -4.26 17.76 10.82
N ARG A 334 -4.59 18.95 10.32
CA ARG A 334 -3.78 20.14 10.53
C ARG A 334 -4.70 21.38 10.53
N ASP A 335 -4.59 22.16 11.58
CA ASP A 335 -5.33 23.40 11.72
C ASP A 335 -4.58 24.63 11.15
N LYS A 336 -5.19 25.80 11.25
CA LYS A 336 -4.59 27.08 10.81
C LYS A 336 -3.40 27.52 11.68
N ASP A 337 -3.34 27.06 12.92
CA ASP A 337 -2.31 27.38 13.89
C ASP A 337 -1.16 26.37 13.84
N MET A 338 -1.14 25.52 12.81
CA MET A 338 -0.12 24.51 12.51
C MET A 338 -0.07 23.35 13.51
N ASN A 339 -1.09 23.19 14.37
CA ASN A 339 -1.23 22.00 15.18
C ASN A 339 -1.58 20.82 14.26
N GLU A 340 -0.88 19.71 14.42
CA GLU A 340 -0.99 18.56 13.54
C GLU A 340 -1.23 17.27 14.33
N ILE A 341 -1.98 16.34 13.73
CA ILE A 341 -2.13 14.96 14.15
C ILE A 341 -1.69 14.11 12.96
N ASP A 342 -0.71 13.24 13.16
CA ASP A 342 -0.06 12.48 12.09
C ASP A 342 -1.03 11.57 11.33
N LEU A 343 -1.95 10.90 12.05
CA LEU A 343 -2.97 10.04 11.46
C LEU A 343 -4.29 10.18 12.23
N VAL A 344 -5.38 10.29 11.48
CA VAL A 344 -6.75 10.18 11.98
C VAL A 344 -7.47 9.10 11.20
N ILE A 345 -7.98 8.09 11.90
CA ILE A 345 -8.85 7.08 11.31
C ILE A 345 -10.30 7.51 11.52
N GLU A 346 -11.12 7.50 10.46
CA GLU A 346 -12.54 7.82 10.57
C GLU A 346 -13.37 6.55 10.45
N GLU A 347 -14.13 6.22 11.47
CA GLU A 347 -15.06 5.10 11.41
C GLU A 347 -16.41 5.48 12.01
N ASN A 348 -17.47 5.37 11.22
CA ASN A 348 -18.85 5.64 11.64
C ASN A 348 -19.05 7.00 12.35
N GLY A 349 -18.37 8.06 11.86
CA GLY A 349 -18.44 9.40 12.44
C GLY A 349 -17.57 9.59 13.69
N THR A 350 -16.79 8.59 14.08
CA THR A 350 -15.81 8.65 15.16
C THR A 350 -14.41 8.82 14.58
N LEU A 351 -13.64 9.73 15.16
CA LEU A 351 -12.27 10.08 14.77
C LEU A 351 -11.28 9.53 15.80
N TYR A 352 -10.37 8.69 15.35
CA TYR A 352 -9.36 8.04 16.17
C TYR A 352 -7.98 8.68 15.88
N PRO A 353 -7.49 9.57 16.76
CA PRO A 353 -6.21 10.25 16.54
C PRO A 353 -5.01 9.38 16.90
N LEU A 354 -3.96 9.49 16.10
CA LEU A 354 -2.71 8.77 16.30
C LEU A 354 -1.51 9.68 16.03
N GLU A 355 -0.52 9.60 16.86
CA GLU A 355 0.77 10.26 16.76
C GLU A 355 1.88 9.23 16.63
N MET A 356 2.95 9.51 15.92
CA MET A 356 4.07 8.59 15.72
C MET A 356 5.37 9.18 16.28
N LYS A 357 5.99 8.46 17.20
CA LYS A 357 7.25 8.89 17.84
C LYS A 357 8.32 7.79 17.74
N LYS A 358 9.45 8.11 17.12
CA LYS A 358 10.56 7.18 16.89
C LYS A 358 11.33 6.75 18.14
N HIS A 359 10.92 7.18 19.32
CA HIS A 359 11.58 6.90 20.61
C HIS A 359 10.67 6.10 21.54
N ALA A 360 11.22 5.63 22.65
CA ALA A 360 10.53 4.83 23.66
C ALA A 360 10.13 5.63 24.90
N ASP A 361 10.04 6.96 24.81
CA ASP A 361 9.71 7.87 25.92
C ASP A 361 8.58 8.83 25.50
N PRO A 362 7.34 8.31 25.28
CA PRO A 362 6.20 9.13 24.90
C PRO A 362 5.73 9.98 26.08
N GLN A 363 5.35 11.23 25.81
CA GLN A 363 4.91 12.19 26.79
C GLN A 363 3.42 12.54 26.60
N LYS A 364 2.73 12.94 27.69
CA LYS A 364 1.31 13.38 27.60
C LYS A 364 1.09 14.50 26.59
N LYS A 365 2.07 15.41 26.45
CA LYS A 365 2.03 16.52 25.48
C LYS A 365 1.98 16.06 24.02
N ASP A 366 2.45 14.86 23.72
CA ASP A 366 2.40 14.31 22.36
C ASP A 366 0.95 14.04 21.90
N MET A 367 -0.02 14.06 22.83
CA MET A 367 -1.44 13.86 22.60
C MET A 367 -2.25 15.16 22.74
N ASP A 368 -1.63 16.32 22.92
CA ASP A 368 -2.37 17.57 23.16
C ASP A 368 -3.18 18.03 21.95
N ALA A 369 -2.72 17.73 20.75
CA ALA A 369 -3.43 18.04 19.52
C ALA A 369 -4.73 17.22 19.34
N PHE A 370 -4.89 16.10 20.06
CA PHE A 370 -6.08 15.24 19.94
C PHE A 370 -7.37 15.97 20.37
N ASP A 371 -7.26 16.85 21.37
CA ASP A 371 -8.39 17.64 21.90
C ASP A 371 -8.96 18.62 20.84
N LEU A 372 -8.26 18.85 19.72
CA LEU A 372 -8.77 19.64 18.60
C LEU A 372 -9.92 18.95 17.88
N LEU A 373 -9.93 17.62 17.86
CA LEU A 373 -10.98 16.83 17.22
C LEU A 373 -12.31 16.94 17.93
N ASP A 374 -12.32 17.21 19.26
CA ASP A 374 -13.54 17.42 20.05
C ASP A 374 -14.31 18.66 19.60
N LYS A 375 -13.64 19.61 18.92
CA LYS A 375 -14.22 20.84 18.41
C LYS A 375 -14.84 20.70 17.03
N ILE A 376 -14.74 19.51 16.41
CA ILE A 376 -15.24 19.28 15.04
C ILE A 376 -16.72 18.92 15.11
N PRO A 377 -17.64 19.75 14.56
CA PRO A 377 -19.08 19.50 14.66
C PRO A 377 -19.49 18.20 13.95
N GLY A 378 -20.40 17.44 14.54
CA GLY A 378 -20.98 16.25 13.92
C GLY A 378 -20.07 15.02 13.92
N THR A 379 -18.98 15.04 14.68
CA THR A 379 -18.10 13.88 14.88
C THR A 379 -17.86 13.64 16.37
N ASN A 380 -17.50 12.42 16.72
CA ASN A 380 -17.05 12.06 18.05
C ASN A 380 -15.54 11.79 18.03
N ARG A 381 -14.83 12.06 19.11
CA ARG A 381 -13.47 11.59 19.28
C ARG A 381 -13.47 10.22 19.97
N GLY A 382 -12.92 9.23 19.31
CA GLY A 382 -12.60 7.93 19.88
C GLY A 382 -11.29 7.95 20.68
N PRO A 383 -10.91 6.82 21.30
CA PRO A 383 -9.59 6.67 21.89
C PRO A 383 -8.52 6.81 20.83
N GLY A 384 -7.40 7.41 21.22
CA GLY A 384 -6.24 7.58 20.34
C GLY A 384 -4.97 7.01 20.97
N GLY A 385 -3.83 7.39 20.41
CA GLY A 385 -2.59 6.99 21.01
C GLY A 385 -1.33 7.44 20.30
N VAL A 386 -0.20 7.26 21.01
CA VAL A 386 1.14 7.44 20.45
C VAL A 386 1.71 6.08 20.10
N ILE A 387 1.93 5.83 18.80
CA ILE A 387 2.63 4.64 18.32
C ILE A 387 4.13 4.90 18.42
N CYS A 388 4.85 4.07 19.16
CA CYS A 388 6.25 4.30 19.46
C CYS A 388 7.03 3.02 19.79
N LEU A 389 8.29 3.16 20.17
CA LEU A 389 9.17 2.05 20.55
C LEU A 389 9.11 1.70 22.05
N TYR A 390 8.12 2.19 22.79
CA TYR A 390 7.86 1.72 24.16
C TYR A 390 7.27 0.30 24.10
N ASP A 391 7.57 -0.52 25.11
CA ASP A 391 7.31 -1.97 25.09
C ASP A 391 5.94 -2.38 25.65
N ARG A 392 5.17 -1.44 26.22
CA ARG A 392 3.91 -1.77 26.89
C ARG A 392 2.75 -0.94 26.36
N LEU A 393 1.61 -1.60 26.16
CA LEU A 393 0.33 -0.93 25.95
C LEU A 393 -0.17 -0.39 27.29
N ILE A 394 -0.14 0.92 27.46
CA ILE A 394 -0.59 1.59 28.70
C ILE A 394 -1.46 2.81 28.36
N THR A 395 -2.38 3.16 29.24
CA THR A 395 -3.12 4.42 29.17
C THR A 395 -2.23 5.54 29.68
N LEU A 396 -2.13 6.66 28.96
CA LEU A 396 -1.26 7.78 29.29
C LEU A 396 -2.03 9.08 29.58
N LYS A 397 -3.09 9.40 28.77
CA LYS A 397 -3.91 10.62 28.91
C LYS A 397 -5.38 10.28 28.62
N GLY A 398 -6.27 10.37 29.64
CA GLY A 398 -7.68 9.99 29.47
C GLY A 398 -7.82 8.55 28.97
N ASN A 399 -8.41 8.37 27.79
CA ASN A 399 -8.53 7.07 27.12
C ASN A 399 -7.43 6.84 26.08
N ASP A 400 -6.51 7.79 25.90
CA ASP A 400 -5.45 7.71 24.92
C ASP A 400 -4.27 6.88 25.46
N ARG A 401 -3.65 6.10 24.58
CA ARG A 401 -2.69 5.06 24.93
C ARG A 401 -1.31 5.27 24.32
N VAL A 402 -0.32 4.72 24.98
CA VAL A 402 0.95 4.37 24.36
C VAL A 402 0.76 3.03 23.68
N ILE A 403 1.02 2.98 22.37
CA ILE A 403 0.78 1.80 21.53
C ILE A 403 2.13 1.28 21.04
N PRO A 404 2.57 0.13 21.54
CA PRO A 404 3.77 -0.52 21.01
C PRO A 404 3.62 -0.92 19.56
N ILE A 405 4.72 -0.85 18.79
CA ILE A 405 4.74 -1.16 17.35
C ILE A 405 4.29 -2.59 17.01
N ASN A 406 4.43 -3.53 17.92
CA ASN A 406 4.01 -4.92 17.74
C ASN A 406 2.48 -5.12 17.76
N TYR A 407 1.72 -4.07 18.03
CA TYR A 407 0.25 -4.06 17.86
C TYR A 407 -0.21 -3.66 16.45
N LEU A 408 0.69 -3.20 15.59
CA LEU A 408 0.36 -2.86 14.21
C LEU A 408 -0.01 -4.09 13.36
#